data_5255ae6d339c1a3a2ceb4ef765e35c04
#
_entry.id   5255ae6d339c1a3a2ceb4ef765e35c04
#
_cell.length_a   1.000
_cell.length_b   1.000
_cell.length_c   1.000
_cell.angle_alpha   90.00
_cell.angle_beta   90.00
_cell.angle_gamma   90.00
#
_symmetry.space_group_name_H-M   'P 1'
#
loop_
_entity.id
_entity.type
_entity.pdbx_description
1 polymer ?
#
loop_
_entity_poly.entity_id
_entity_poly.type
_entity_poly.pdbx_seq_one_letter_code
_entity_poly.pdbx_strand_id
1 'polypeptide(L)'
;LYHIVQDMAMVAQIPMPRVYIVEDPSPNAFATGSKPENAAVAATTGILQIMNREELEGVIGHEVSHIRNYDIRISTIAVALASAITMLSSLAGRMMWFGGGRRSSNYRDNDSGLGIILLIVSLIAIVLAPLAATLVQLAISRQREFLADASSVELTRNPQGMINALLKLDRSEPMEHHVDDASAALYISDPKKEGGLKKLFYTHPPISERVERLRHM
;
A
#
# COMPACT_ATOMS: atom_id res chain seq x y z
N LEU A 1 16.55 -11.17 -6.30
CA LEU A 1 15.25 -10.60 -6.52
C LEU A 1 14.81 -10.66 -8.00
N TYR A 2 15.57 -10.05 -8.94
CA TYR A 2 15.18 -9.93 -10.35
C TYR A 2 14.75 -11.28 -10.98
N HIS A 3 15.57 -12.33 -10.83
CA HIS A 3 15.24 -13.65 -11.38
C HIS A 3 14.00 -14.27 -10.74
N ILE A 4 13.77 -14.07 -9.44
CA ILE A 4 12.55 -14.54 -8.77
C ILE A 4 11.30 -13.86 -9.35
N VAL A 5 11.34 -12.54 -9.55
CA VAL A 5 10.23 -11.81 -10.19
C VAL A 5 10.01 -12.30 -11.62
N GLN A 6 11.09 -12.54 -12.37
CA GLN A 6 11.02 -13.06 -13.73
C GLN A 6 10.39 -14.46 -13.78
N ASP A 7 10.82 -15.36 -12.91
CA ASP A 7 10.28 -16.72 -12.81
C ASP A 7 8.78 -16.67 -12.46
N MET A 8 8.39 -15.87 -11.46
CA MET A 8 7.00 -15.73 -11.04
C MET A 8 6.12 -15.07 -12.12
N ALA A 9 6.63 -14.06 -12.81
CA ALA A 9 5.90 -13.42 -13.91
C ALA A 9 5.66 -14.39 -15.08
N MET A 10 6.64 -15.22 -15.38
CA MET A 10 6.53 -16.27 -16.43
C MET A 10 5.47 -17.31 -16.05
N VAL A 11 5.51 -17.83 -14.83
CA VAL A 11 4.55 -18.84 -14.34
C VAL A 11 3.14 -18.23 -14.26
N ALA A 12 3.02 -16.98 -13.83
CA ALA A 12 1.74 -16.25 -13.74
C ALA A 12 1.21 -15.78 -15.11
N GLN A 13 2.00 -15.92 -16.19
CA GLN A 13 1.66 -15.49 -17.55
C GLN A 13 1.34 -13.98 -17.65
N ILE A 14 2.12 -13.16 -16.93
CA ILE A 14 2.04 -11.69 -17.01
C ILE A 14 3.31 -11.11 -17.63
N PRO A 15 3.24 -9.90 -18.21
CA PRO A 15 4.45 -9.17 -18.60
C PRO A 15 5.39 -8.98 -17.42
N MET A 16 6.71 -9.02 -17.67
CA MET A 16 7.73 -8.80 -16.63
C MET A 16 7.55 -7.45 -15.96
N PRO A 17 7.23 -7.40 -14.65
CA PRO A 17 7.12 -6.14 -13.92
C PRO A 17 8.49 -5.46 -13.79
N ARG A 18 8.49 -4.13 -13.63
CA ARG A 18 9.71 -3.41 -13.22
C ARG A 18 10.08 -3.79 -11.80
N VAL A 19 11.38 -3.97 -11.54
CA VAL A 19 11.87 -4.41 -10.23
C VAL A 19 12.65 -3.28 -9.57
N TYR A 20 12.30 -2.99 -8.31
CA TYR A 20 12.94 -1.95 -7.51
C TYR A 20 13.41 -2.51 -6.17
N ILE A 21 14.46 -1.92 -5.64
CA ILE A 21 14.93 -2.14 -4.27
C ILE A 21 14.74 -0.82 -3.52
N VAL A 22 14.12 -0.90 -2.35
CA VAL A 22 13.95 0.22 -1.42
C VAL A 22 14.96 0.07 -0.30
N GLU A 23 15.76 1.09 -0.09
CA GLU A 23 16.74 1.09 1.01
C GLU A 23 16.02 1.36 2.34
N ASP A 24 15.61 0.28 2.98
CA ASP A 24 15.00 0.25 4.31
C ASP A 24 15.37 -1.06 4.99
N PRO A 25 15.93 -1.04 6.23
CA PRO A 25 16.31 -2.24 6.94
C PRO A 25 15.12 -3.09 7.40
N SER A 26 13.93 -2.52 7.43
CA SER A 26 12.72 -3.24 7.81
C SER A 26 12.21 -4.09 6.66
N PRO A 27 11.93 -5.38 6.88
CA PRO A 27 11.58 -6.28 5.81
C PRO A 27 10.16 -6.03 5.30
N ASN A 28 10.05 -5.67 4.04
CA ASN A 28 8.76 -5.49 3.38
C ASN A 28 8.87 -5.61 1.84
N ALA A 29 7.73 -5.81 1.18
CA ALA A 29 7.59 -5.81 -0.27
C ALA A 29 6.21 -5.30 -0.68
N PHE A 30 6.08 -4.84 -1.92
CA PHE A 30 4.81 -4.43 -2.48
C PHE A 30 4.80 -4.44 -4.00
N ALA A 31 3.60 -4.56 -4.58
CA ALA A 31 3.35 -4.35 -5.98
C ALA A 31 2.50 -3.10 -6.23
N THR A 32 2.74 -2.41 -7.33
CA THR A 32 1.99 -1.22 -7.73
C THR A 32 1.84 -1.17 -9.25
N GLY A 33 0.92 -0.33 -9.71
CA GLY A 33 0.63 -0.13 -11.12
C GLY A 33 -0.86 -0.08 -11.40
N SER A 34 -1.25 0.28 -12.62
CA SER A 34 -2.66 0.33 -13.03
C SER A 34 -3.10 -0.89 -13.85
N LYS A 35 -2.15 -1.68 -14.33
CA LYS A 35 -2.35 -2.89 -15.14
C LYS A 35 -1.05 -3.69 -15.21
N PRO A 36 -1.10 -4.99 -15.56
CA PRO A 36 0.10 -5.84 -15.62
C PRO A 36 1.23 -5.27 -16.49
N GLU A 37 0.91 -4.62 -17.62
CA GLU A 37 1.92 -4.09 -18.56
C GLU A 37 2.73 -2.91 -17.99
N ASN A 38 2.23 -2.23 -16.96
CA ASN A 38 2.94 -1.13 -16.30
C ASN A 38 3.15 -1.36 -14.81
N ALA A 39 3.09 -2.63 -14.40
CA ALA A 39 3.31 -3.02 -13.01
C ALA A 39 4.77 -2.87 -12.58
N ALA A 40 4.95 -2.71 -11.29
CA ALA A 40 6.23 -2.72 -10.63
C ALA A 40 6.14 -3.52 -9.32
N VAL A 41 7.22 -4.22 -8.99
CA VAL A 41 7.43 -4.92 -7.71
C VAL A 41 8.61 -4.29 -7.02
N ALA A 42 8.46 -3.95 -5.76
CA ALA A 42 9.50 -3.41 -4.92
C ALA A 42 9.72 -4.30 -3.68
N ALA A 43 10.96 -4.45 -3.26
CA ALA A 43 11.34 -5.14 -2.04
C ALA A 43 12.37 -4.30 -1.28
N THR A 44 12.30 -4.29 0.05
CA THR A 44 13.25 -3.57 0.89
C THR A 44 14.58 -4.34 0.99
N THR A 45 15.65 -3.63 1.30
CA THR A 45 16.94 -4.27 1.62
C THR A 45 16.80 -5.21 2.82
N GLY A 46 15.95 -4.87 3.79
CA GLY A 46 15.70 -5.70 4.96
C GLY A 46 15.09 -7.07 4.62
N ILE A 47 14.09 -7.13 3.71
CA ILE A 47 13.50 -8.41 3.33
C ILE A 47 14.50 -9.30 2.60
N LEU A 48 15.36 -8.70 1.76
CA LEU A 48 16.40 -9.42 1.02
C LEU A 48 17.49 -9.99 1.92
N GLN A 49 17.72 -9.39 3.10
CA GLN A 49 18.70 -9.85 4.08
C GLN A 49 18.20 -11.03 4.91
N ILE A 50 16.93 -11.04 5.28
CA ILE A 50 16.39 -12.03 6.22
C ILE A 50 15.74 -13.24 5.55
N MET A 51 15.28 -13.11 4.30
CA MET A 51 14.59 -14.20 3.63
C MET A 51 15.52 -15.05 2.78
N ASN A 52 15.35 -16.34 2.88
CA ASN A 52 15.94 -17.27 1.92
C ASN A 52 15.17 -17.24 0.58
N ARG A 53 15.68 -17.98 -0.42
CA ARG A 53 15.08 -17.99 -1.77
C ARG A 53 13.61 -18.42 -1.77
N GLU A 54 13.27 -19.49 -1.08
CA GLU A 54 11.91 -20.06 -1.06
C GLU A 54 10.90 -19.14 -0.39
N GLU A 55 11.32 -18.48 0.70
CA GLU A 55 10.51 -17.48 1.40
C GLU A 55 10.26 -16.25 0.52
N LEU A 56 11.32 -15.80 -0.17
CA LEU A 56 11.21 -14.65 -1.07
C LEU A 56 10.35 -14.99 -2.31
N GLU A 57 10.44 -16.23 -2.83
CA GLU A 57 9.55 -16.71 -3.88
C GLU A 57 8.08 -16.69 -3.42
N GLY A 58 7.79 -17.06 -2.19
CA GLY A 58 6.47 -16.98 -1.60
C GLY A 58 5.94 -15.55 -1.58
N VAL A 59 6.74 -14.60 -1.08
CA VAL A 59 6.38 -13.16 -1.04
C VAL A 59 6.19 -12.61 -2.45
N ILE A 60 7.12 -12.84 -3.35
CA ILE A 60 7.02 -12.32 -4.73
C ILE A 60 5.87 -12.98 -5.49
N GLY A 61 5.59 -14.26 -5.25
CA GLY A 61 4.41 -14.94 -5.80
C GLY A 61 3.10 -14.28 -5.34
N HIS A 62 3.03 -13.86 -4.08
CA HIS A 62 1.90 -13.10 -3.53
C HIS A 62 1.75 -11.75 -4.25
N GLU A 63 2.81 -10.97 -4.39
CA GLU A 63 2.80 -9.68 -5.08
C GLU A 63 2.44 -9.82 -6.56
N VAL A 64 2.99 -10.81 -7.24
CA VAL A 64 2.68 -11.13 -8.64
C VAL A 64 1.20 -11.52 -8.81
N SER A 65 0.62 -12.19 -7.82
CA SER A 65 -0.81 -12.55 -7.82
C SER A 65 -1.70 -11.31 -7.79
N HIS A 66 -1.35 -10.28 -7.03
CA HIS A 66 -2.06 -9.00 -7.05
C HIS A 66 -1.98 -8.29 -8.41
N ILE A 67 -0.84 -8.43 -9.12
CA ILE A 67 -0.70 -7.91 -10.48
C ILE A 67 -1.62 -8.68 -11.45
N ARG A 68 -1.55 -10.02 -11.42
CA ARG A 68 -2.37 -10.92 -12.26
C ARG A 68 -3.86 -10.68 -12.10
N ASN A 69 -4.31 -10.45 -10.85
CA ASN A 69 -5.71 -10.25 -10.50
C ASN A 69 -6.19 -8.80 -10.64
N TYR A 70 -5.33 -7.88 -11.10
CA TYR A 70 -5.62 -6.44 -11.20
C TYR A 70 -5.90 -5.74 -9.86
N ASP A 71 -5.59 -6.37 -8.72
CA ASP A 71 -5.76 -5.78 -7.40
C ASP A 71 -4.92 -4.51 -7.23
N ILE A 72 -3.70 -4.49 -7.83
CA ILE A 72 -2.82 -3.31 -7.86
C ILE A 72 -3.51 -2.05 -8.38
N ARG A 73 -4.45 -2.18 -9.31
CA ARG A 73 -5.17 -1.04 -9.90
C ARG A 73 -6.00 -0.31 -8.84
N ILE A 74 -6.75 -1.07 -8.04
CA ILE A 74 -7.63 -0.50 -7.01
C ILE A 74 -6.77 0.14 -5.92
N SER A 75 -5.74 -0.56 -5.47
CA SER A 75 -4.80 -0.07 -4.46
C SER A 75 -4.09 1.21 -4.92
N THR A 76 -3.56 1.23 -6.15
CA THR A 76 -2.87 2.40 -6.71
C THR A 76 -3.81 3.61 -6.85
N ILE A 77 -5.05 3.42 -7.31
CA ILE A 77 -6.04 4.51 -7.40
C ILE A 77 -6.40 5.03 -6.00
N ALA A 78 -6.60 4.13 -5.03
CA ALA A 78 -6.90 4.50 -3.65
C ALA A 78 -5.78 5.36 -3.03
N VAL A 79 -4.52 4.94 -3.19
CA VAL A 79 -3.34 5.69 -2.73
C VAL A 79 -3.25 7.05 -3.41
N ALA A 80 -3.41 7.12 -4.72
CA ALA A 80 -3.35 8.38 -5.46
C ALA A 80 -4.42 9.38 -4.99
N LEU A 81 -5.66 8.92 -4.78
CA LEU A 81 -6.75 9.75 -4.29
C LEU A 81 -6.50 10.22 -2.85
N ALA A 82 -6.09 9.33 -1.96
CA ALA A 82 -5.77 9.69 -0.57
C ALA A 82 -4.63 10.71 -0.51
N SER A 83 -3.57 10.52 -1.30
CA SER A 83 -2.44 11.46 -1.40
C SER A 83 -2.89 12.82 -1.94
N ALA A 84 -3.76 12.86 -2.95
CA ALA A 84 -4.31 14.09 -3.50
C ALA A 84 -5.14 14.86 -2.44
N ILE A 85 -5.97 14.14 -1.67
CA ILE A 85 -6.76 14.75 -0.58
C ILE A 85 -5.85 15.32 0.50
N THR A 86 -4.82 14.59 0.93
CA THR A 86 -3.84 15.04 1.92
C THR A 86 -3.11 16.29 1.44
N MET A 87 -2.68 16.31 0.17
CA MET A 87 -2.02 17.47 -0.43
C MET A 87 -2.95 18.69 -0.47
N LEU A 88 -4.20 18.53 -0.90
CA LEU A 88 -5.18 19.60 -0.93
C LEU A 88 -5.49 20.14 0.47
N SER A 89 -5.66 19.25 1.44
CA SER A 89 -5.90 19.61 2.84
C SER A 89 -4.72 20.37 3.45
N SER A 90 -3.49 19.96 3.16
CA SER A 90 -2.27 20.64 3.63
C SER A 90 -2.11 22.02 2.99
N LEU A 91 -2.45 22.16 1.72
CA LEU A 91 -2.44 23.44 1.01
C LEU A 91 -3.47 24.41 1.60
N ALA A 92 -4.70 23.94 1.83
CA ALA A 92 -5.75 24.72 2.48
C ALA A 92 -5.34 25.18 3.88
N GLY A 93 -4.77 24.29 4.69
CA GLY A 93 -4.25 24.61 6.02
C GLY A 93 -3.15 25.68 5.98
N ARG A 94 -2.20 25.58 5.04
CA ARG A 94 -1.15 26.62 4.86
C ARG A 94 -1.74 27.96 4.46
N MET A 95 -2.71 28.00 3.53
CA MET A 95 -3.37 29.24 3.11
C MET A 95 -4.12 29.90 4.28
N MET A 96 -4.80 29.12 5.14
CA MET A 96 -5.44 29.63 6.35
C MET A 96 -4.42 30.20 7.35
N TRP A 97 -3.29 29.51 7.54
CA TRP A 97 -2.26 29.92 8.49
C TRP A 97 -1.52 31.18 8.03
N PHE A 98 -1.13 31.26 6.76
CA PHE A 98 -0.43 32.41 6.19
C PHE A 98 -1.37 33.55 5.82
N GLY A 99 -2.65 33.32 5.49
CA GLY A 99 -3.65 34.30 5.20
C GLY A 99 -4.31 34.95 6.44
N GLY A 100 -4.28 34.23 7.60
CA GLY A 100 -4.88 34.70 8.85
C GLY A 100 -4.05 35.70 9.67
N GLY A 101 -2.82 35.98 9.27
CA GLY A 101 -1.87 36.83 10.04
C GLY A 101 -2.01 38.34 9.87
N ARG A 102 -2.95 38.85 9.07
CA ARG A 102 -3.24 40.27 8.94
C ARG A 102 -4.71 40.58 9.21
N ARG A 103 -5.11 40.46 10.49
CA ARG A 103 -6.21 41.26 10.99
C ARG A 103 -5.74 42.71 11.12
N SER A 104 -5.73 43.46 10.02
CA SER A 104 -5.82 44.89 10.05
C SER A 104 -7.24 45.26 9.61
N SER A 105 -7.99 45.79 10.52
CA SER A 105 -9.27 46.44 10.29
C SER A 105 -9.12 47.56 9.26
N ASN A 106 -9.98 47.55 8.28
CA ASN A 106 -10.28 48.55 7.26
C ASN A 106 -9.77 48.19 5.85
N TYR A 107 -10.66 47.87 5.07
CA TYR A 107 -11.00 48.23 3.71
C TYR A 107 -11.65 47.07 2.96
N ARG A 108 -12.85 47.32 2.50
CA ARG A 108 -13.60 46.60 1.48
C ARG A 108 -12.73 46.48 0.21
N ASP A 109 -12.94 45.38 -0.46
CA ASP A 109 -12.52 45.04 -1.81
C ASP A 109 -11.21 44.24 -1.92
N ASN A 110 -11.38 43.05 -2.38
CA ASN A 110 -10.49 42.13 -3.10
C ASN A 110 -10.13 40.81 -2.42
N ASP A 111 -10.83 40.38 -1.35
CA ASP A 111 -10.54 39.08 -0.69
C ASP A 111 -11.49 37.94 -1.12
N SER A 112 -12.32 38.19 -2.15
CA SER A 112 -13.27 37.20 -2.65
C SER A 112 -12.61 36.00 -3.36
N GLY A 113 -11.42 36.19 -3.97
CA GLY A 113 -10.74 35.16 -4.74
C GLY A 113 -10.20 34.03 -3.89
N LEU A 114 -9.50 34.33 -2.80
CA LEU A 114 -8.95 33.32 -1.89
C LEU A 114 -10.04 32.54 -1.15
N GLY A 115 -11.11 33.22 -0.72
CA GLY A 115 -12.26 32.58 -0.10
C GLY A 115 -12.98 31.62 -1.05
N ILE A 116 -13.15 32.01 -2.31
CA ILE A 116 -13.74 31.13 -3.34
C ILE A 116 -12.86 29.93 -3.62
N ILE A 117 -11.53 30.09 -3.74
CA ILE A 117 -10.59 28.99 -3.96
C ILE A 117 -10.66 28.00 -2.79
N LEU A 118 -10.62 28.48 -1.55
CA LEU A 118 -10.72 27.63 -0.36
C LEU A 118 -12.07 26.90 -0.30
N LEU A 119 -13.16 27.54 -0.68
CA LEU A 119 -14.48 26.93 -0.75
C LEU A 119 -14.52 25.82 -1.80
N ILE A 120 -13.96 26.06 -2.99
CA ILE A 120 -13.90 25.06 -4.06
C ILE A 120 -13.02 23.87 -3.61
N VAL A 121 -11.83 24.12 -3.05
CA VAL A 121 -10.93 23.06 -2.55
C VAL A 121 -11.61 22.24 -1.45
N SER A 122 -12.31 22.89 -0.52
CA SER A 122 -13.05 22.21 0.54
C SER A 122 -14.19 21.35 -0.01
N LEU A 123 -14.94 21.87 -0.99
CA LEU A 123 -16.02 21.13 -1.64
C LEU A 123 -15.48 19.88 -2.37
N ILE A 124 -14.39 20.03 -3.12
CA ILE A 124 -13.71 18.90 -3.78
C ILE A 124 -13.24 17.86 -2.74
N ALA A 125 -12.62 18.29 -1.66
CA ALA A 125 -12.16 17.40 -0.60
C ALA A 125 -13.32 16.63 0.07
N ILE A 126 -14.44 17.30 0.35
CA ILE A 126 -15.65 16.68 0.93
C ILE A 126 -16.21 15.58 0.01
N VAL A 127 -16.18 15.79 -1.32
CA VAL A 127 -16.68 14.79 -2.28
C VAL A 127 -15.69 13.66 -2.48
N LEU A 128 -14.39 13.95 -2.52
CA LEU A 128 -13.35 12.94 -2.78
C LEU A 128 -13.03 12.08 -1.55
N ALA A 129 -13.15 12.62 -0.32
CA ALA A 129 -12.80 11.87 0.89
C ALA A 129 -13.60 10.56 1.07
N PRO A 130 -14.95 10.53 0.96
CA PRO A 130 -15.69 9.29 1.08
C PRO A 130 -15.41 8.32 -0.07
N LEU A 131 -15.15 8.83 -1.28
CA LEU A 131 -14.77 8.01 -2.43
C LEU A 131 -13.41 7.33 -2.20
N ALA A 132 -12.42 8.09 -1.74
CA ALA A 132 -11.12 7.54 -1.39
C ALA A 132 -11.22 6.51 -0.26
N ALA A 133 -11.98 6.78 0.80
CA ALA A 133 -12.20 5.83 1.89
C ALA A 133 -12.84 4.52 1.39
N THR A 134 -13.82 4.60 0.50
CA THR A 134 -14.45 3.41 -0.11
C THR A 134 -13.45 2.62 -0.96
N LEU A 135 -12.63 3.29 -1.76
CA LEU A 135 -11.61 2.63 -2.60
C LEU A 135 -10.52 1.98 -1.74
N VAL A 136 -10.09 2.63 -0.65
CA VAL A 136 -9.18 2.03 0.32
C VAL A 136 -9.78 0.76 0.92
N GLN A 137 -11.04 0.79 1.37
CA GLN A 137 -11.73 -0.40 1.88
C GLN A 137 -11.84 -1.52 0.85
N LEU A 138 -12.11 -1.19 -0.41
CA LEU A 138 -12.13 -2.17 -1.50
C LEU A 138 -10.73 -2.74 -1.80
N ALA A 139 -9.69 -1.93 -1.69
CA ALA A 139 -8.31 -2.39 -1.85
C ALA A 139 -7.88 -3.38 -0.74
N ILE A 140 -8.37 -3.17 0.48
CA ILE A 140 -8.04 -3.94 1.70
C ILE A 140 -8.92 -5.19 1.88
N SER A 141 -9.54 -5.73 0.85
CA SER A 141 -10.40 -6.91 1.01
C SER A 141 -9.61 -8.11 1.52
N ARG A 142 -9.93 -8.59 2.75
CA ARG A 142 -9.34 -9.80 3.35
C ARG A 142 -9.40 -11.02 2.42
N GLN A 143 -10.46 -11.14 1.63
CA GLN A 143 -10.60 -12.25 0.68
C GLN A 143 -9.57 -12.20 -0.45
N ARG A 144 -9.16 -10.99 -0.88
CA ARG A 144 -8.09 -10.84 -1.89
C ARG A 144 -6.74 -11.24 -1.34
N GLU A 145 -6.45 -10.93 -0.08
CA GLU A 145 -5.23 -11.35 0.58
C GLU A 145 -5.15 -12.89 0.66
N PHE A 146 -6.23 -13.54 1.08
CA PHE A 146 -6.28 -15.00 1.10
C PHE A 146 -6.19 -15.62 -0.30
N LEU A 147 -6.77 -14.98 -1.30
CA LEU A 147 -6.64 -15.42 -2.68
C LEU A 147 -5.20 -15.24 -3.19
N ALA A 148 -4.53 -14.14 -2.85
CA ALA A 148 -3.14 -13.91 -3.21
C ALA A 148 -2.20 -14.90 -2.52
N ASP A 149 -2.45 -15.25 -1.25
CA ASP A 149 -1.73 -16.30 -0.53
C ASP A 149 -1.88 -17.67 -1.23
N ALA A 150 -3.12 -18.02 -1.56
CA ALA A 150 -3.39 -19.29 -2.29
C ALA A 150 -2.75 -19.29 -3.69
N SER A 151 -2.82 -18.17 -4.40
CA SER A 151 -2.19 -18.01 -5.71
C SER A 151 -0.67 -18.07 -5.62
N SER A 152 -0.06 -17.52 -4.57
CA SER A 152 1.38 -17.66 -4.30
C SER A 152 1.77 -19.13 -4.17
N VAL A 153 0.99 -19.91 -3.41
CA VAL A 153 1.20 -21.35 -3.28
C VAL A 153 1.01 -22.09 -4.61
N GLU A 154 0.02 -21.68 -5.41
CA GLU A 154 -0.18 -22.24 -6.75
C GLU A 154 1.04 -21.99 -7.66
N LEU A 155 1.60 -20.76 -7.64
CA LEU A 155 2.74 -20.37 -8.46
C LEU A 155 4.05 -21.05 -8.03
N THR A 156 4.29 -21.12 -6.72
CA THR A 156 5.55 -21.64 -6.15
C THR A 156 5.52 -23.14 -5.88
N ARG A 157 4.34 -23.75 -5.77
CA ARG A 157 4.13 -25.12 -5.28
C ARG A 157 4.75 -25.37 -3.89
N ASN A 158 4.95 -24.31 -3.11
CA ASN A 158 5.62 -24.38 -1.81
C ASN A 158 4.88 -23.53 -0.75
N PRO A 159 3.85 -24.08 -0.08
CA PRO A 159 3.15 -23.35 0.98
C PRO A 159 4.06 -23.00 2.17
N GLN A 160 5.06 -23.86 2.45
CA GLN A 160 5.96 -23.66 3.59
C GLN A 160 6.84 -22.43 3.42
N GLY A 161 7.26 -22.11 2.19
CA GLY A 161 8.01 -20.88 1.89
C GLY A 161 7.22 -19.63 2.29
N MET A 162 5.94 -19.54 1.88
CA MET A 162 5.06 -18.43 2.24
C MET A 162 4.76 -18.37 3.75
N ILE A 163 4.52 -19.52 4.39
CA ILE A 163 4.29 -19.60 5.84
C ILE A 163 5.51 -19.03 6.61
N ASN A 164 6.72 -19.49 6.25
CA ASN A 164 7.94 -19.06 6.91
C ASN A 164 8.20 -17.56 6.70
N ALA A 165 7.94 -17.06 5.49
CA ALA A 165 8.02 -15.63 5.18
C ALA A 165 7.10 -14.80 6.08
N LEU A 166 5.82 -15.17 6.17
CA LEU A 166 4.83 -14.49 7.02
C LEU A 166 5.24 -14.48 8.49
N LEU A 167 5.74 -15.60 9.01
CA LEU A 167 6.21 -15.70 10.41
C LEU A 167 7.44 -14.82 10.68
N LYS A 168 8.34 -14.65 9.71
CA LYS A 168 9.47 -13.72 9.82
C LYS A 168 8.99 -12.26 9.79
N LEU A 169 8.06 -11.93 8.90
CA LEU A 169 7.46 -10.58 8.82
C LEU A 169 6.71 -10.21 10.11
N ASP A 170 6.02 -11.15 10.73
CA ASP A 170 5.32 -10.92 12.01
C ASP A 170 6.26 -10.49 13.14
N ARG A 171 7.46 -11.08 13.17
CA ARG A 171 8.48 -10.82 14.21
C ARG A 171 9.40 -9.65 13.91
N SER A 172 9.35 -9.08 12.72
CA SER A 172 10.26 -8.00 12.31
C SER A 172 9.86 -6.66 12.93
N GLU A 173 10.80 -5.72 12.96
CA GLU A 173 10.56 -4.34 13.39
C GLU A 173 9.72 -3.56 12.36
N PRO A 174 8.98 -2.51 12.81
CA PRO A 174 8.28 -1.60 11.91
C PRO A 174 9.26 -0.86 10.98
N MET A 175 8.74 -0.29 9.88
CA MET A 175 9.57 0.45 8.93
C MET A 175 10.14 1.73 9.54
N GLU A 176 11.42 2.01 9.26
CA GLU A 176 12.09 3.23 9.71
C GLU A 176 11.59 4.46 8.96
N HIS A 177 11.30 4.30 7.66
CA HIS A 177 10.76 5.39 6.87
C HIS A 177 9.28 5.64 7.20
N HIS A 178 8.93 6.92 7.24
CA HIS A 178 7.53 7.31 7.44
C HIS A 178 6.70 6.89 6.21
N VAL A 179 5.76 5.98 6.45
CA VAL A 179 4.80 5.52 5.44
C VAL A 179 3.44 6.13 5.73
N ASP A 180 2.86 6.80 4.74
CA ASP A 180 1.49 7.32 4.84
C ASP A 180 0.49 6.18 4.98
N ASP A 181 -0.63 6.42 5.70
CA ASP A 181 -1.69 5.41 5.91
C ASP A 181 -2.23 4.83 4.60
N ALA A 182 -2.30 5.66 3.55
CA ALA A 182 -2.72 5.23 2.24
C ALA A 182 -1.71 4.27 1.58
N SER A 183 -0.42 4.59 1.67
CA SER A 183 0.65 3.76 1.09
C SER A 183 0.88 2.48 1.90
N ALA A 184 0.58 2.49 3.19
CA ALA A 184 0.68 1.31 4.05
C ALA A 184 -0.16 0.12 3.54
N ALA A 185 -1.27 0.41 2.86
CA ALA A 185 -2.14 -0.60 2.24
C ALA A 185 -1.51 -1.36 1.06
N LEU A 186 -0.37 -0.92 0.54
CA LEU A 186 0.34 -1.61 -0.55
C LEU A 186 1.31 -2.69 -0.05
N TYR A 187 1.79 -2.60 1.18
CA TYR A 187 2.84 -3.46 1.70
C TYR A 187 2.28 -4.82 2.16
N ILE A 188 3.03 -5.89 1.97
CA ILE A 188 2.63 -7.25 2.39
C ILE A 188 2.46 -7.39 3.91
N SER A 189 3.16 -6.57 4.68
CA SER A 189 3.06 -6.50 6.14
C SER A 189 2.85 -5.05 6.57
N ASP A 190 2.03 -4.82 7.60
CA ASP A 190 1.79 -3.47 8.12
C ASP A 190 3.11 -2.79 8.49
N PRO A 191 3.49 -1.70 7.79
CA PRO A 191 4.74 -1.02 8.03
C PRO A 191 4.81 -0.34 9.41
N LYS A 192 3.67 -0.07 10.05
CA LYS A 192 3.60 0.66 11.32
C LYS A 192 3.55 -0.23 12.55
N LYS A 193 3.03 -1.46 12.41
CA LYS A 193 2.86 -2.45 13.49
C LYS A 193 2.28 -1.88 14.80
N GLU A 194 1.37 -0.92 14.69
CA GLU A 194 0.73 -0.29 15.84
C GLU A 194 -0.19 -1.27 16.57
N GLY A 195 -0.16 -1.25 17.91
CA GLY A 195 -0.97 -2.12 18.75
C GLY A 195 -2.35 -1.54 19.13
N GLY A 196 -3.19 -2.34 19.81
CA GLY A 196 -4.44 -1.88 20.43
C GLY A 196 -5.66 -1.87 19.49
N LEU A 197 -6.60 -0.95 19.71
CA LEU A 197 -7.84 -0.82 18.96
C LEU A 197 -7.61 -0.52 17.45
N LYS A 198 -6.43 -0.03 17.10
CA LYS A 198 -6.04 0.22 15.70
C LYS A 198 -5.91 -1.07 14.87
N LYS A 199 -5.77 -2.26 15.49
CA LYS A 199 -5.83 -3.56 14.81
C LYS A 199 -7.11 -3.78 13.99
N LEU A 200 -8.21 -3.12 14.33
CA LEU A 200 -9.47 -3.20 13.58
C LEU A 200 -9.40 -2.51 12.22
N PHE A 201 -8.42 -1.63 12.04
CA PHE A 201 -8.18 -0.87 10.79
C PHE A 201 -6.98 -1.39 9.99
N TYR A 202 -6.43 -2.56 10.36
CA TYR A 202 -5.34 -3.16 9.59
C TYR A 202 -5.75 -3.47 8.16
N THR A 203 -4.84 -3.13 7.27
CA THR A 203 -4.98 -3.32 5.83
C THR A 203 -4.98 -4.79 5.42
N HIS A 204 -4.31 -5.65 6.21
CA HIS A 204 -4.20 -7.07 5.96
C HIS A 204 -4.84 -7.92 7.06
N PRO A 205 -5.31 -9.14 6.74
CA PRO A 205 -5.73 -10.11 7.76
C PRO A 205 -4.59 -10.42 8.72
N PRO A 206 -4.89 -10.82 9.97
CA PRO A 206 -3.87 -11.26 10.91
C PRO A 206 -3.00 -12.37 10.32
N ILE A 207 -1.68 -12.26 10.51
CA ILE A 207 -0.72 -13.25 9.98
C ILE A 207 -1.05 -14.65 10.49
N SER A 208 -1.52 -14.77 11.74
CA SER A 208 -1.96 -16.05 12.30
C SER A 208 -3.08 -16.72 11.49
N GLU A 209 -4.06 -15.94 11.00
CA GLU A 209 -5.16 -16.46 10.18
C GLU A 209 -4.67 -16.85 8.78
N ARG A 210 -3.77 -16.05 8.17
CA ARG A 210 -3.15 -16.38 6.88
C ARG A 210 -2.36 -17.68 6.97
N VAL A 211 -1.52 -17.84 7.99
CA VAL A 211 -0.70 -19.04 8.24
C VAL A 211 -1.59 -20.27 8.46
N GLU A 212 -2.67 -20.13 9.24
CA GLU A 212 -3.58 -21.24 9.48
C GLU A 212 -4.23 -21.76 8.19
N ARG A 213 -4.69 -20.85 7.32
CA ARG A 213 -5.27 -21.20 6.02
C ARG A 213 -4.25 -21.88 5.10
N LEU A 214 -3.01 -21.37 5.07
CA LEU A 214 -1.94 -21.95 4.26
C LEU A 214 -1.53 -23.35 4.70
N ARG A 215 -1.66 -23.68 6.00
CA ARG A 215 -1.38 -25.04 6.51
C ARG A 215 -2.37 -26.10 6.05
N HIS A 216 -3.54 -25.68 5.59
CA HIS A 216 -4.60 -26.55 5.11
C HIS A 216 -4.65 -26.65 3.57
N MET A 217 -3.68 -26.06 2.87
CA MET A 217 -3.51 -26.16 1.41
C MET A 217 -2.45 -27.22 1.06
#